data_43f77d7ff6d7fed1c3860bfc06b7e875
#
_entry.id   43f77d7ff6d7fed1c3860bfc06b7e875
#
_cell.length_a   1.000
_cell.length_b   1.000
_cell.length_c   1.000
_cell.angle_alpha   90.00
_cell.angle_beta   90.00
_cell.angle_gamma   90.00
#
_symmetry.space_group_name_H-M   'P 1'
#
loop_
_entity.id
_entity.type
_entity.pdbx_description
1 polymer ?
#
loop_
_entity_poly.entity_id
_entity_poly.type
_entity_poly.pdbx_seq_one_letter_code
_entity_poly.pdbx_strand_id
1 'polypeptide(L)'
;MTQQPYKAPKVKCLSFWYRSAIPKLSQLKVSYKGYDYNPNTGELYITARMQNTSSYTITKVTMYFEIPLDETATPTKTYNVNIPAGKTKNYRFKIGRMVDAPDGKTKVQCKKFWYKK
;
A
#
# COMPACT_ATOMS: atom_id res chain seq x y z
N MET A 1 -13.76 47.95 -4.18
CA MET A 1 -13.59 47.56 -4.05
C MET A 1 -13.56 47.35 -3.92
N THR A 2 -13.26 47.07 -3.91
CA THR A 2 -13.08 46.50 -3.65
C THR A 2 -13.09 45.89 -3.51
N GLN A 3 -12.95 45.65 -3.46
CA GLN A 3 -12.92 44.88 -3.22
C GLN A 3 -12.80 44.18 -3.27
N GLN A 4 -12.66 44.11 -3.28
CA GLN A 4 -12.52 43.25 -3.14
C GLN A 4 -12.26 42.67 -3.09
N PRO A 5 -12.29 43.00 -3.15
CA PRO A 5 -12.01 42.16 -2.92
C PRO A 5 -11.92 41.59 -2.93
N TYR A 6 -11.99 41.41 -2.98
CA TYR A 6 -11.99 40.53 -2.90
C TYR A 6 -11.87 39.89 -3.04
N LYS A 7 -12.01 40.14 -3.30
CA LYS A 7 -11.71 39.34 -3.32
C LYS A 7 -11.49 38.56 -3.37
N ALA A 8 -11.40 38.41 -3.43
CA ALA A 8 -10.93 37.48 -3.36
C ALA A 8 -10.83 36.82 -3.50
N PRO A 9 -11.02 36.58 -3.53
CA PRO A 9 -10.66 35.67 -3.67
C PRO A 9 -10.36 35.07 -4.00
N LYS A 10 -10.34 34.83 -4.24
CA LYS A 10 -9.81 34.08 -4.43
C LYS A 10 -9.44 33.29 -4.07
N VAL A 11 -9.49 33.28 -3.93
CA VAL A 11 -8.88 32.54 -3.33
C VAL A 11 -9.18 31.39 -2.60
N LYS A 12 -9.81 30.97 -2.01
CA LYS A 12 -10.24 29.89 -1.54
C LYS A 12 -9.75 28.67 -2.02
N CYS A 13 -9.35 28.54 -3.08
CA CYS A 13 -8.77 27.42 -3.75
C CYS A 13 -7.44 27.03 -3.21
N LEU A 14 -6.78 27.92 -2.52
CA LEU A 14 -5.49 27.63 -1.94
C LEU A 14 -5.50 26.46 -1.00
N SER A 15 -6.42 26.47 -0.04
CA SER A 15 -6.42 25.36 0.90
C SER A 15 -6.84 24.07 0.26
N PHE A 16 -7.61 24.12 -0.79
CA PHE A 16 -7.99 22.95 -1.52
C PHE A 16 -6.79 22.25 -2.12
N TRP A 17 -5.87 22.97 -2.76
CA TRP A 17 -4.78 22.33 -3.35
C TRP A 17 -3.65 21.94 -2.39
N TYR A 18 -3.62 22.44 -1.22
CA TYR A 18 -2.77 21.91 -0.19
C TYR A 18 -3.12 20.47 0.09
N ARG A 19 -4.38 20.17 0.19
CA ARG A 19 -4.79 18.82 0.49
C ARG A 19 -4.41 17.83 -0.59
N SER A 20 -4.44 18.27 -1.84
CA SER A 20 -4.09 17.38 -2.92
C SER A 20 -2.61 17.03 -2.93
N ALA A 21 -1.78 17.76 -2.16
CA ALA A 21 -0.36 17.44 -2.07
C ALA A 21 -0.07 16.28 -1.14
N ILE A 22 -1.03 15.85 -0.30
CA ILE A 22 -0.84 14.75 0.62
C ILE A 22 -1.33 13.46 -0.03
N PRO A 23 -0.48 12.41 -0.11
CA PRO A 23 -0.91 11.17 -0.75
C PRO A 23 -1.98 10.47 0.05
N LYS A 24 -2.94 9.89 -0.67
CA LYS A 24 -4.02 9.12 -0.07
C LYS A 24 -3.72 7.65 -0.18
N LEU A 25 -4.27 6.88 0.74
CA LEU A 25 -4.07 5.43 0.75
C LEU A 25 -4.52 4.79 -0.57
N SER A 26 -5.59 5.31 -1.17
CA SER A 26 -6.10 4.80 -2.44
C SER A 26 -5.14 5.01 -3.61
N GLN A 27 -4.11 5.84 -3.45
CA GLN A 27 -3.12 6.07 -4.50
C GLN A 27 -2.06 4.97 -4.57
N LEU A 28 -2.00 4.11 -3.58
CA LEU A 28 -1.19 2.90 -3.66
C LEU A 28 -2.11 1.74 -3.98
N LYS A 29 -2.04 1.27 -5.22
CA LYS A 29 -2.88 0.17 -5.67
C LYS A 29 -2.12 -1.14 -5.48
N VAL A 30 -2.75 -2.08 -4.79
CA VAL A 30 -2.13 -3.34 -4.41
C VAL A 30 -2.94 -4.48 -4.99
N SER A 31 -2.25 -5.44 -5.62
CA SER A 31 -2.92 -6.63 -6.12
C SER A 31 -2.08 -7.87 -5.85
N TYR A 32 -2.76 -8.96 -5.56
CA TYR A 32 -2.14 -10.25 -5.28
C TYR A 32 -1.59 -10.86 -6.57
N LYS A 33 -0.35 -11.38 -6.53
CA LYS A 33 0.26 -11.99 -7.70
C LYS A 33 0.59 -13.46 -7.51
N GLY A 34 0.63 -13.94 -6.28
CA GLY A 34 0.91 -15.33 -6.01
C GLY A 34 1.64 -15.52 -4.69
N TYR A 35 2.03 -16.75 -4.42
CA TYR A 35 2.74 -17.07 -3.19
C TYR A 35 3.86 -18.09 -3.47
N ASP A 36 4.81 -18.15 -2.53
CA ASP A 36 5.82 -19.20 -2.48
C ASP A 36 5.76 -19.83 -1.11
N TYR A 37 5.64 -21.14 -1.07
CA TYR A 37 5.60 -21.88 0.19
C TYR A 37 6.68 -22.96 0.17
N ASN A 38 7.48 -22.99 1.23
CA ASN A 38 8.51 -24.02 1.38
C ASN A 38 8.01 -25.07 2.38
N PRO A 39 7.62 -26.26 1.91
CA PRO A 39 7.08 -27.29 2.79
C PRO A 39 8.10 -27.84 3.80
N ASN A 40 9.39 -27.67 3.51
CA ASN A 40 10.44 -28.16 4.41
C ASN A 40 10.61 -27.24 5.63
N THR A 41 10.42 -25.96 5.47
CA THR A 41 10.58 -24.98 6.56
C THR A 41 9.27 -24.38 7.02
N GLY A 42 8.21 -24.49 6.23
CA GLY A 42 6.93 -23.85 6.51
C GLY A 42 6.90 -22.37 6.15
N GLU A 43 7.96 -21.84 5.57
CA GLU A 43 8.02 -20.41 5.26
C GLU A 43 7.11 -20.04 4.10
N LEU A 44 6.33 -18.99 4.29
CA LEU A 44 5.41 -18.48 3.27
C LEU A 44 5.78 -17.07 2.88
N TYR A 45 5.81 -16.83 1.59
CA TYR A 45 6.01 -15.49 1.01
C TYR A 45 4.82 -15.19 0.11
N ILE A 46 4.35 -13.95 0.17
CA ILE A 46 3.27 -13.48 -0.70
C ILE A 46 3.83 -12.40 -1.61
N THR A 47 3.57 -12.53 -2.91
CA THR A 47 3.99 -11.52 -3.87
C THR A 47 2.81 -10.63 -4.20
N ALA A 48 3.00 -9.32 -4.10
CA ALA A 48 2.00 -8.33 -4.44
C ALA A 48 2.57 -7.30 -5.39
N ARG A 49 1.75 -6.87 -6.32
CA ARG A 49 2.08 -5.78 -7.23
C ARG A 49 1.60 -4.50 -6.59
N MET A 50 2.48 -3.50 -6.51
CA MET A 50 2.18 -2.24 -5.87
C MET A 50 2.43 -1.10 -6.86
N GLN A 51 1.38 -0.37 -7.17
CA GLN A 51 1.43 0.76 -8.09
C GLN A 51 1.23 2.05 -7.32
N ASN A 52 2.26 2.88 -7.31
CA ASN A 52 2.22 4.17 -6.63
C ASN A 52 1.78 5.25 -7.61
N THR A 53 0.54 5.71 -7.48
CA THR A 53 0.01 6.77 -8.33
C THR A 53 0.14 8.14 -7.69
N SER A 54 0.78 8.24 -6.53
CA SER A 54 1.00 9.53 -5.87
C SER A 54 2.23 10.23 -6.43
N SER A 55 2.43 11.46 -5.99
CA SER A 55 3.59 12.27 -6.37
C SER A 55 4.79 12.09 -5.45
N TYR A 56 4.71 11.14 -4.53
CA TYR A 56 5.74 10.92 -3.52
C TYR A 56 6.30 9.51 -3.59
N THR A 57 7.53 9.35 -3.10
CA THR A 57 8.13 8.01 -2.96
C THR A 57 7.58 7.35 -1.71
N ILE A 58 7.07 6.16 -1.83
CA ILE A 58 6.59 5.37 -0.69
C ILE A 58 7.76 4.57 -0.14
N THR A 59 8.01 4.70 1.17
CA THR A 59 9.21 4.15 1.81
C THR A 59 8.92 3.01 2.78
N LYS A 60 7.67 2.86 3.20
CA LYS A 60 7.30 1.81 4.15
C LYS A 60 5.80 1.55 4.01
N VAL A 61 5.39 0.31 4.19
CA VAL A 61 3.97 -0.07 4.09
C VAL A 61 3.61 -1.00 5.22
N THR A 62 2.40 -0.85 5.74
CA THR A 62 1.80 -1.81 6.64
C THR A 62 0.79 -2.61 5.83
N MET A 63 1.04 -3.89 5.68
CA MET A 63 0.25 -4.78 4.83
C MET A 63 -0.60 -5.72 5.66
N TYR A 64 -1.79 -5.99 5.18
CA TYR A 64 -2.72 -6.94 5.76
C TYR A 64 -2.91 -8.07 4.76
N PHE A 65 -2.81 -9.30 5.22
CA PHE A 65 -2.96 -10.49 4.37
C PHE A 65 -4.05 -11.38 4.97
N GLU A 66 -5.03 -11.71 4.16
CA GLU A 66 -6.04 -12.70 4.55
C GLU A 66 -5.74 -13.97 3.78
N ILE A 67 -5.11 -14.92 4.44
CA ILE A 67 -4.57 -16.12 3.82
C ILE A 67 -5.55 -17.28 4.01
N PRO A 68 -6.05 -17.88 2.92
CA PRO A 68 -6.98 -18.99 3.02
C PRO A 68 -6.25 -20.27 3.40
N LEU A 69 -6.49 -20.73 4.62
CA LEU A 69 -6.00 -21.99 5.17
C LEU A 69 -7.18 -22.67 5.85
N ASP A 70 -6.97 -23.83 6.44
CA ASP A 70 -8.00 -24.50 7.22
C ASP A 70 -8.56 -23.58 8.29
N GLU A 71 -7.64 -22.84 8.94
CA GLU A 71 -8.00 -21.73 9.80
C GLU A 71 -7.40 -20.49 9.17
N THR A 72 -8.23 -19.60 8.66
CA THR A 72 -7.74 -18.39 7.97
C THR A 72 -6.80 -17.58 8.85
N ALA A 73 -5.61 -17.36 8.33
CA ALA A 73 -4.62 -16.53 9.00
C ALA A 73 -4.69 -15.09 8.45
N THR A 74 -4.61 -14.11 9.36
CA THR A 74 -4.72 -12.70 8.96
C THR A 74 -3.59 -11.87 9.57
N PRO A 75 -2.34 -12.12 9.17
CA PRO A 75 -1.23 -11.32 9.70
C PRO A 75 -1.25 -9.91 9.16
N THR A 76 -0.77 -9.00 10.00
CA THR A 76 -0.54 -7.61 9.61
C THR A 76 0.91 -7.30 9.93
N LYS A 77 1.66 -6.83 8.93
CA LYS A 77 3.09 -6.59 9.09
C LYS A 77 3.51 -5.31 8.36
N THR A 78 4.58 -4.72 8.85
CA THR A 78 5.14 -3.51 8.26
C THR A 78 6.46 -3.86 7.57
N TYR A 79 6.62 -3.37 6.35
CA TYR A 79 7.80 -3.66 5.53
C TYR A 79 8.39 -2.36 4.98
N ASN A 80 9.71 -2.35 4.84
CA ASN A 80 10.39 -1.28 4.13
C ASN A 80 10.29 -1.54 2.63
N VAL A 81 9.98 -0.49 1.88
CA VAL A 81 9.87 -0.58 0.42
C VAL A 81 10.49 0.67 -0.19
N ASN A 82 10.58 0.70 -1.50
CA ASN A 82 11.00 1.88 -2.22
C ASN A 82 10.25 1.93 -3.54
N ILE A 83 9.13 2.65 -3.54
CA ILE A 83 8.28 2.76 -4.71
C ILE A 83 8.23 4.23 -5.12
N PRO A 84 9.05 4.63 -6.10
CA PRO A 84 9.05 6.04 -6.54
C PRO A 84 7.70 6.46 -7.10
N ALA A 85 7.47 7.77 -7.12
CA ALA A 85 6.24 8.35 -7.64
C ALA A 85 5.96 7.85 -9.06
N GLY A 86 4.74 7.40 -9.31
CA GLY A 86 4.31 6.93 -10.60
C GLY A 86 4.83 5.56 -11.02
N LYS A 87 5.55 4.87 -10.16
CA LYS A 87 6.15 3.58 -10.50
C LYS A 87 5.36 2.42 -9.96
N THR A 88 5.55 1.26 -10.59
CA THR A 88 4.93 0.00 -10.19
C THR A 88 6.04 -0.99 -9.90
N LYS A 89 5.93 -1.69 -8.77
CA LYS A 89 6.89 -2.71 -8.39
C LYS A 89 6.17 -3.92 -7.81
N ASN A 90 6.77 -5.08 -7.98
CA ASN A 90 6.33 -6.29 -7.32
C ASN A 90 7.20 -6.51 -6.10
N TYR A 91 6.58 -6.83 -4.97
CA TYR A 91 7.31 -7.13 -3.75
C TYR A 91 6.93 -8.51 -3.26
N ARG A 92 7.93 -9.23 -2.79
CA ARG A 92 7.77 -10.53 -2.18
C ARG A 92 7.89 -10.36 -0.68
N PHE A 93 6.77 -10.48 0.01
CA PHE A 93 6.70 -10.23 1.45
C PHE A 93 6.82 -11.52 2.22
N LYS A 94 7.74 -11.56 3.18
CA LYS A 94 7.88 -12.71 4.07
C LYS A 94 6.79 -12.65 5.12
N ILE A 95 5.93 -13.65 5.12
CA ILE A 95 4.81 -13.72 6.07
C ILE A 95 5.23 -14.40 7.36
N GLY A 96 6.00 -15.48 7.26
CA GLY A 96 6.42 -16.27 8.39
C GLY A 96 6.19 -17.73 8.12
N ARG A 97 6.13 -18.53 9.19
CA ARG A 97 5.92 -19.97 9.06
C ARG A 97 4.46 -20.31 9.16
N MET A 98 4.00 -21.14 8.25
CA MET A 98 2.63 -21.65 8.23
C MET A 98 2.66 -23.16 8.22
N VAL A 99 1.57 -23.76 8.68
CA VAL A 99 1.49 -25.23 8.74
C VAL A 99 1.24 -25.83 7.37
N ASP A 100 0.72 -25.03 6.45
CA ASP A 100 0.33 -25.50 5.13
C ASP A 100 0.34 -24.36 4.11
N ALA A 101 0.28 -24.73 2.83
CA ALA A 101 0.18 -23.75 1.76
C ALA A 101 -1.25 -23.17 1.71
N PRO A 102 -1.40 -21.93 1.21
CA PRO A 102 -2.74 -21.35 1.06
C PRO A 102 -3.62 -22.15 0.09
N ASP A 103 -4.91 -22.23 0.40
CA ASP A 103 -5.88 -22.97 -0.40
C ASP A 103 -6.44 -22.17 -1.58
N GLY A 104 -6.05 -20.93 -1.74
CA GLY A 104 -6.56 -20.07 -2.80
C GLY A 104 -5.88 -18.72 -2.79
N LYS A 105 -6.54 -17.72 -3.37
CA LYS A 105 -5.99 -16.37 -3.41
C LYS A 105 -5.98 -15.74 -2.04
N THR A 106 -4.85 -15.15 -1.68
CA THR A 106 -4.72 -14.33 -0.49
C THR A 106 -5.28 -12.93 -0.78
N LYS A 107 -6.09 -12.41 0.12
CA LYS A 107 -6.53 -11.02 0.03
C LYS A 107 -5.43 -10.15 0.61
N VAL A 108 -4.98 -9.17 -0.16
CA VAL A 108 -3.85 -8.32 0.21
C VAL A 108 -4.30 -6.87 0.22
N GLN A 109 -4.02 -6.16 1.31
CA GLN A 109 -4.36 -4.74 1.43
C GLN A 109 -3.22 -3.99 2.09
N CYS A 110 -3.01 -2.75 1.67
CA CYS A 110 -2.14 -1.83 2.39
C CYS A 110 -3.01 -1.02 3.34
N LYS A 111 -2.72 -1.10 4.64
CA LYS A 111 -3.49 -0.39 5.66
C LYS A 111 -2.92 0.99 5.93
N LYS A 112 -1.62 1.19 5.67
CA LYS A 112 -0.93 2.44 5.95
C LYS A 112 0.38 2.44 5.18
N PHE A 113 0.81 3.63 4.75
CA PHE A 113 2.15 3.75 4.18
C PHE A 113 2.80 5.05 4.64
N TRP A 114 4.12 5.08 4.54
CA TRP A 114 4.94 6.26 4.78
C TRP A 114 5.54 6.70 3.47
N TYR A 115 5.78 7.97 3.35
CA TYR A 115 6.27 8.55 2.11
C TYR A 115 7.30 9.64 2.39
N LYS A 116 8.05 10.00 1.37
CA LYS A 116 8.96 11.14 1.43
C LYS A 116 8.83 11.96 0.16
N LYS A 117 9.16 13.21 0.26
CA LYS A 117 9.15 14.12 -0.88
C LYS A 117 10.39 13.95 -1.73
#